data_20be3c1bedb5c64c3a5fbf09a0d50489
#
_entry.id   20be3c1bedb5c64c3a5fbf09a0d50489
#
_cell.length_a   1.000
_cell.length_b   1.000
_cell.length_c   1.000
_cell.angle_alpha   90.00
_cell.angle_beta   90.00
_cell.angle_gamma   90.00
#
_symmetry.space_group_name_H-M   'P 1'
#
loop_
_entity.id
_entity.type
_entity.pdbx_description
1 polymer ?
#
loop_
_entity_poly.entity_id
_entity_poly.type
_entity_poly.pdbx_seq_one_letter_code
_entity_poly.pdbx_strand_id
1 'polypeptide(L)'
;LESFFRNERIEIVDKALPRPGVVDVLKKLKDNGNNIYIVTARTDKHDDMPYERAKTWLDKNGIVYDRLIVGATNKVKVCKELGIDVFIDDQLNNCMKISQSGITTIRLTNSKEEYDHVVNMSNFNQIFEYICSLK
;
A
#
# COMPACT_ATOMS: atom_id res chain seq x y z
N LEU A 1 -7.68 -18.36 -19.27
CA LEU A 1 -6.68 -18.53 -18.23
C LEU A 1 -6.26 -17.23 -17.62
N GLU A 2 -6.14 -16.18 -18.42
CA GLU A 2 -5.79 -14.84 -17.93
C GLU A 2 -6.83 -14.30 -16.96
N SER A 3 -8.09 -14.70 -17.12
CA SER A 3 -9.17 -14.27 -16.25
C SER A 3 -9.06 -14.78 -14.81
N PHE A 4 -8.26 -15.83 -14.57
CA PHE A 4 -8.07 -16.40 -13.24
C PHE A 4 -7.04 -15.66 -12.41
N PHE A 5 -6.16 -14.89 -13.04
CA PHE A 5 -5.08 -14.18 -12.37
C PHE A 5 -5.14 -12.71 -12.72
N ARG A 6 -5.83 -11.97 -11.87
CA ARG A 6 -5.85 -10.54 -11.99
C ARG A 6 -4.65 -9.98 -11.22
N ASN A 7 -3.73 -9.36 -11.95
CA ASN A 7 -2.57 -8.71 -11.34
C ASN A 7 -3.00 -7.34 -10.83
N GLU A 8 -3.05 -7.21 -9.50
CA GLU A 8 -3.38 -5.93 -8.89
C GLU A 8 -2.14 -5.08 -8.74
N ARG A 9 -2.30 -3.78 -8.92
CA ARG A 9 -1.29 -2.79 -8.58
C ARG A 9 -1.64 -2.25 -7.20
N ILE A 10 -0.83 -2.59 -6.22
CA ILE A 10 -1.08 -2.34 -4.81
C ILE A 10 -0.12 -1.28 -4.32
N GLU A 11 -0.65 -0.16 -3.84
CA GLU A 11 0.17 0.90 -3.24
C GLU A 11 0.03 0.87 -1.73
N ILE A 12 1.15 0.86 -1.02
CA ILE A 12 1.22 0.83 0.43
C ILE A 12 2.02 2.03 0.91
N VAL A 13 1.43 2.80 1.84
CA VAL A 13 2.15 3.89 2.48
C VAL A 13 3.16 3.31 3.47
N ASP A 14 4.37 3.85 3.47
CA ASP A 14 5.48 3.33 4.27
C ASP A 14 5.17 3.21 5.77
N LYS A 15 4.37 4.11 6.31
CA LYS A 15 3.98 4.10 7.72
C LYS A 15 3.13 2.89 8.11
N ALA A 16 2.49 2.24 7.15
CA ALA A 16 1.71 1.03 7.40
C ALA A 16 2.57 -0.24 7.42
N LEU A 17 3.85 -0.15 7.04
CA LEU A 17 4.72 -1.32 6.88
C LEU A 17 5.25 -1.95 8.17
N PRO A 18 5.57 -1.21 9.25
CA PRO A 18 6.11 -1.85 10.45
C PRO A 18 5.03 -2.56 11.26
N ARG A 19 4.53 -3.66 10.72
CA ARG A 19 3.46 -4.47 11.32
C ARG A 19 3.82 -5.95 11.23
N PRO A 20 3.38 -6.77 12.21
CA PRO A 20 3.60 -8.21 12.14
C PRO A 20 3.01 -8.82 10.86
N GLY A 21 3.76 -9.73 10.25
CA GLY A 21 3.30 -10.45 9.07
C GLY A 21 3.47 -9.74 7.74
N VAL A 22 3.92 -8.49 7.73
CA VAL A 22 4.05 -7.72 6.49
C VAL A 22 5.02 -8.38 5.50
N VAL A 23 6.16 -8.85 5.97
CA VAL A 23 7.19 -9.45 5.10
C VAL A 23 6.63 -10.65 4.35
N ASP A 24 6.00 -11.58 5.08
CA ASP A 24 5.44 -12.79 4.50
C ASP A 24 4.30 -12.49 3.53
N VAL A 25 3.42 -11.56 3.91
CA VAL A 25 2.27 -11.21 3.07
C VAL A 25 2.71 -10.55 1.78
N LEU A 26 3.66 -9.63 1.82
CA LEU A 26 4.14 -8.99 0.59
C LEU A 26 4.82 -10.00 -0.34
N LYS A 27 5.58 -10.96 0.19
CA LYS A 27 6.14 -12.04 -0.62
C LYS A 27 5.06 -12.85 -1.30
N LYS A 28 4.01 -13.22 -0.56
CA LYS A 28 2.88 -13.99 -1.12
C LYS A 28 2.14 -13.19 -2.20
N LEU A 29 1.93 -11.91 -1.98
CA LEU A 29 1.28 -11.06 -2.98
C LEU A 29 2.13 -10.96 -4.25
N LYS A 30 3.44 -10.82 -4.12
CA LYS A 30 4.35 -10.84 -5.26
C LYS A 30 4.31 -12.18 -5.99
N ASP A 31 4.35 -13.27 -5.25
CA ASP A 31 4.31 -14.62 -5.83
C ASP A 31 2.99 -14.86 -6.59
N ASN A 32 1.90 -14.20 -6.17
CA ASN A 32 0.62 -14.27 -6.86
C ASN A 32 0.53 -13.34 -8.09
N GLY A 33 1.61 -12.66 -8.45
CA GLY A 33 1.68 -11.83 -9.64
C GLY A 33 1.29 -10.37 -9.43
N ASN A 34 1.06 -9.95 -8.19
CA ASN A 34 0.73 -8.56 -7.90
C ASN A 34 1.98 -7.68 -7.93
N ASN A 35 1.80 -6.42 -8.27
CA ASN A 35 2.87 -5.41 -8.24
C ASN A 35 2.73 -4.57 -6.98
N ILE A 36 3.84 -4.39 -6.27
CA ILE A 36 3.86 -3.68 -4.99
C ILE A 36 4.56 -2.33 -5.17
N TYR A 37 3.86 -1.27 -4.84
CA TYR A 37 4.35 0.10 -4.89
C TYR A 37 4.39 0.64 -3.46
N ILE A 38 5.56 1.09 -3.03
CA ILE A 38 5.70 1.72 -1.72
C ILE A 38 5.76 3.22 -1.94
N VAL A 39 4.94 3.96 -1.21
CA VAL A 39 4.89 5.42 -1.32
C VAL A 39 5.18 6.05 0.03
N THR A 40 5.95 7.12 0.02
CA THR A 40 6.23 7.91 1.21
C THR A 40 6.11 9.39 0.88
N ALA A 41 5.52 10.14 1.80
CA ALA A 41 5.41 11.58 1.70
C ALA A 41 6.65 12.31 2.22
N ARG A 42 7.68 11.58 2.65
CA ARG A 42 8.89 12.20 3.20
C ARG A 42 9.54 13.11 2.18
N THR A 43 9.34 14.39 2.38
CA THR A 43 10.15 15.47 1.81
C THR A 43 10.86 16.10 2.97
N ASP A 44 11.78 15.38 3.57
CA ASP A 44 12.51 15.96 4.69
C ASP A 44 13.47 16.99 4.15
N LYS A 45 13.22 18.25 4.49
CA LYS A 45 14.10 19.35 4.10
C LYS A 45 15.51 19.19 4.65
N HIS A 46 15.66 18.32 5.65
CA HIS A 46 16.94 18.02 6.29
C HIS A 46 17.53 16.71 5.79
N ASP A 47 16.87 16.04 4.87
CA ASP A 47 17.34 14.77 4.31
C ASP A 47 17.65 14.94 2.83
N ASP A 48 18.95 14.94 2.51
CA ASP A 48 19.42 15.09 1.15
C ASP A 48 19.21 13.82 0.31
N MET A 49 18.88 12.69 0.97
CA MET A 49 18.79 11.38 0.30
C MET A 49 17.57 10.57 0.77
N PRO A 50 16.35 11.12 0.60
CA PRO A 50 15.17 10.45 1.13
C PRO A 50 14.90 9.09 0.45
N TYR A 51 15.20 8.98 -0.84
CA TYR A 51 15.02 7.71 -1.57
C TYR A 51 15.94 6.63 -1.03
N GLU A 52 17.22 6.93 -0.89
CA GLU A 52 18.22 5.97 -0.43
C GLU A 52 17.94 5.53 1.00
N ARG A 53 17.50 6.43 1.86
CA ARG A 53 17.16 6.11 3.25
C ARG A 53 15.94 5.18 3.31
N ALA A 54 14.90 5.49 2.53
CA ALA A 54 13.72 4.65 2.47
C ALA A 54 14.07 3.27 1.93
N LYS A 55 14.84 3.22 0.84
CA LYS A 55 15.28 1.96 0.24
C LYS A 55 16.09 1.12 1.22
N THR A 56 17.04 1.74 1.92
CA THR A 56 17.86 1.05 2.92
C THR A 56 16.99 0.44 4.02
N TRP A 57 16.01 1.20 4.52
CA TRP A 57 15.10 0.70 5.53
C TRP A 57 14.28 -0.49 5.03
N LEU A 58 13.74 -0.39 3.82
CA LEU A 58 12.94 -1.46 3.23
C LEU A 58 13.77 -2.73 3.04
N ASP A 59 14.97 -2.59 2.49
CA ASP A 59 15.87 -3.73 2.24
C ASP A 59 16.30 -4.38 3.56
N LYS A 60 16.60 -3.57 4.55
CA LYS A 60 17.00 -4.05 5.88
C LYS A 60 15.89 -4.85 6.57
N ASN A 61 14.64 -4.47 6.33
CA ASN A 61 13.48 -5.12 6.95
C ASN A 61 12.88 -6.22 6.08
N GLY A 62 13.51 -6.57 4.97
CA GLY A 62 13.07 -7.66 4.12
C GLY A 62 11.79 -7.37 3.34
N ILE A 63 11.46 -6.11 3.14
CA ILE A 63 10.26 -5.71 2.39
C ILE A 63 10.51 -5.86 0.90
N VAL A 64 9.70 -6.67 0.24
CA VAL A 64 9.76 -6.82 -1.22
C VAL A 64 8.82 -5.81 -1.87
N TYR A 65 9.27 -5.19 -2.95
CA TYR A 65 8.49 -4.19 -3.68
C TYR A 65 9.00 -4.07 -5.11
N ASP A 66 8.17 -3.53 -5.99
CA ASP A 66 8.54 -3.29 -7.38
C ASP A 66 9.03 -1.86 -7.59
N ARG A 67 8.43 -0.91 -6.89
CA ARG A 67 8.76 0.49 -7.06
C ARG A 67 8.61 1.26 -5.76
N LEU A 68 9.52 2.19 -5.53
CA LEU A 68 9.49 3.10 -4.38
C LEU A 68 9.31 4.53 -4.89
N ILE A 69 8.30 5.22 -4.36
CA ILE A 69 8.00 6.62 -4.71
C ILE A 69 8.18 7.46 -3.45
N VAL A 70 9.06 8.45 -3.51
CA VAL A 70 9.29 9.37 -2.40
C VAL A 70 8.77 10.76 -2.73
N GLY A 71 8.41 11.52 -1.71
CA GLY A 71 7.95 12.89 -1.86
C GLY A 71 6.54 13.02 -2.43
N ALA A 72 5.73 11.98 -2.34
CA ALA A 72 4.37 12.00 -2.85
C ALA A 72 3.46 12.78 -1.91
N THR A 73 3.24 14.05 -2.20
CA THR A 73 2.35 14.91 -1.43
C THR A 73 0.89 14.81 -1.89
N ASN A 74 0.67 14.51 -3.16
CA ASN A 74 -0.66 14.28 -3.70
C ASN A 74 -0.81 12.80 -4.08
N LYS A 75 -1.28 12.00 -3.14
CA LYS A 75 -1.39 10.55 -3.31
C LYS A 75 -2.46 10.16 -4.33
N VAL A 76 -3.55 10.92 -4.44
CA VAL A 76 -4.59 10.66 -5.43
C VAL A 76 -4.02 10.74 -6.84
N LYS A 77 -3.24 11.79 -7.11
CA LYS A 77 -2.61 11.98 -8.42
C LYS A 77 -1.65 10.84 -8.72
N VAL A 78 -0.81 10.47 -7.76
CA VAL A 78 0.16 9.37 -7.92
C VAL A 78 -0.57 8.06 -8.21
N CYS A 79 -1.61 7.74 -7.45
CA CYS A 79 -2.38 6.53 -7.67
C CYS A 79 -2.99 6.47 -9.08
N LYS A 80 -3.52 7.57 -9.55
CA LYS A 80 -4.12 7.63 -10.89
C LYS A 80 -3.08 7.47 -11.98
N GLU A 81 -1.94 8.15 -11.85
CA GLU A 81 -0.85 8.07 -12.83
C GLU A 81 -0.27 6.67 -12.93
N LEU A 82 -0.17 5.96 -11.81
CA LEU A 82 0.38 4.61 -11.77
C LEU A 82 -0.66 3.52 -12.04
N GLY A 83 -1.93 3.87 -12.11
CA GLY A 83 -3.00 2.90 -12.30
C GLY A 83 -3.17 1.96 -11.12
N ILE A 84 -3.12 2.49 -9.92
CA ILE A 84 -3.23 1.70 -8.69
C ILE A 84 -4.64 1.12 -8.55
N ASP A 85 -4.73 -0.15 -8.24
CA ASP A 85 -5.98 -0.86 -8.03
C ASP A 85 -6.38 -0.92 -6.57
N VAL A 86 -5.41 -1.06 -5.67
CA VAL A 86 -5.64 -1.17 -4.22
C VAL A 86 -4.67 -0.26 -3.48
N PHE A 87 -5.20 0.56 -2.59
CA PHE A 87 -4.43 1.47 -1.76
C PHE A 87 -4.54 1.07 -0.29
N ILE A 88 -3.40 1.01 0.41
CA ILE A 88 -3.33 0.61 1.81
C ILE A 88 -2.63 1.70 2.62
N ASP A 89 -3.29 2.20 3.65
CA ASP A 89 -2.77 3.23 4.54
C ASP A 89 -3.37 3.03 5.93
N ASP A 90 -2.73 3.57 6.94
CA ASP A 90 -3.27 3.60 8.30
C ASP A 90 -4.02 4.91 8.60
N GLN A 91 -3.80 5.93 7.81
CA GLN A 91 -4.35 7.27 8.04
C GLN A 91 -5.72 7.45 7.35
N LEU A 92 -6.73 7.79 8.14
CA LEU A 92 -8.10 7.91 7.65
C LEU A 92 -8.25 8.97 6.54
N ASN A 93 -7.65 10.14 6.72
CA ASN A 93 -7.79 11.21 5.73
C ASN A 93 -7.30 10.80 4.34
N ASN A 94 -6.17 10.12 4.26
CA ASN A 94 -5.66 9.60 3.00
C ASN A 94 -6.61 8.55 2.41
N CYS A 95 -7.08 7.64 3.25
CA CYS A 95 -8.01 6.60 2.81
C CYS A 95 -9.30 7.19 2.24
N MET A 96 -9.86 8.20 2.89
CA MET A 96 -11.07 8.84 2.41
C MET A 96 -10.87 9.53 1.06
N LYS A 97 -9.77 10.23 0.88
CA LYS A 97 -9.47 10.91 -0.39
C LYS A 97 -9.30 9.92 -1.53
N ILE A 98 -8.57 8.84 -1.28
CA ILE A 98 -8.31 7.82 -2.29
C ILE A 98 -9.59 7.05 -2.64
N SER A 99 -10.40 6.69 -1.63
CA SER A 99 -11.64 5.97 -1.87
C SER A 99 -12.63 6.78 -2.70
N GLN A 100 -12.66 8.09 -2.49
CA GLN A 100 -13.52 8.98 -3.28
C GLN A 100 -13.11 9.04 -4.76
N SER A 101 -11.87 8.70 -5.06
CA SER A 101 -11.41 8.63 -6.45
C SER A 101 -11.75 7.31 -7.15
N GLY A 102 -12.42 6.39 -6.46
CA GLY A 102 -12.86 5.12 -7.02
C GLY A 102 -11.86 3.97 -6.89
N ILE A 103 -10.80 4.14 -6.11
CA ILE A 103 -9.80 3.11 -5.89
C ILE A 103 -10.17 2.29 -4.66
N THR A 104 -10.07 0.96 -4.74
CA THR A 104 -10.28 0.09 -3.59
C THR A 104 -9.30 0.47 -2.49
N THR A 105 -9.82 0.83 -1.31
CA THR A 105 -9.03 1.41 -0.24
C THR A 105 -9.16 0.60 1.05
N ILE A 106 -8.02 0.21 1.60
CA ILE A 106 -7.94 -0.55 2.86
C ILE A 106 -7.27 0.35 3.89
N ARG A 107 -7.94 0.53 5.02
CA ARG A 107 -7.37 1.21 6.18
C ARG A 107 -6.87 0.17 7.17
N LEU A 108 -5.58 0.19 7.45
CA LEU A 108 -4.98 -0.68 8.46
C LEU A 108 -5.22 -0.05 9.83
N THR A 109 -6.15 -0.59 10.59
CA THR A 109 -6.58 0.00 11.86
C THR A 109 -7.26 -1.03 12.75
N ASN A 110 -7.21 -0.80 14.06
CA ASN A 110 -7.99 -1.55 15.03
C ASN A 110 -9.32 -0.86 15.38
N SER A 111 -9.59 0.29 14.80
CA SER A 111 -10.84 1.01 15.01
C SER A 111 -12.02 0.23 14.43
N LYS A 112 -13.17 0.31 15.11
CA LYS A 112 -14.42 -0.30 14.64
C LYS A 112 -15.32 0.71 13.94
N GLU A 113 -14.89 1.96 13.85
CA GLU A 113 -15.63 2.98 13.13
C GLU A 113 -15.56 2.69 11.64
N GLU A 114 -16.72 2.63 11.00
CA GLU A 114 -16.83 2.34 9.58
C GLU A 114 -17.07 3.61 8.78
N TYR A 115 -16.49 3.65 7.60
CA TYR A 115 -16.65 4.76 6.65
C TYR A 115 -16.97 4.18 5.28
N ASP A 116 -17.82 4.88 4.52
CA ASP A 116 -18.20 4.43 3.19
C ASP A 116 -16.98 4.28 2.29
N HIS A 117 -16.93 3.15 1.59
CA HIS A 117 -15.88 2.84 0.60
C HIS A 117 -14.47 2.68 1.17
N VAL A 118 -14.32 2.65 2.48
CA VAL A 118 -13.04 2.33 3.15
C VAL A 118 -13.20 1.02 3.91
N VAL A 119 -12.35 0.04 3.59
CA VAL A 119 -12.37 -1.26 4.23
C VAL A 119 -11.37 -1.27 5.38
N ASN A 120 -11.87 -1.44 6.61
CA ASN A 120 -11.00 -1.52 7.78
C ASN A 120 -10.50 -2.95 7.96
N MET A 121 -9.17 -3.07 8.14
CA MET A 121 -8.53 -4.34 8.44
C MET A 121 -7.47 -4.14 9.51
N SER A 122 -7.33 -5.10 10.41
CA SER A 122 -6.46 -4.95 11.57
C SER A 122 -5.06 -5.55 11.37
N ASN A 123 -4.87 -6.39 10.37
CA ASN A 123 -3.58 -7.03 10.14
C ASN A 123 -3.38 -7.39 8.66
N PHE A 124 -2.12 -7.71 8.31
CA PHE A 124 -1.77 -8.02 6.93
C PHE A 124 -2.34 -9.35 6.44
N ASN A 125 -2.61 -10.31 7.31
CA ASN A 125 -3.25 -11.56 6.90
C ASN A 125 -4.65 -11.31 6.36
N GLN A 126 -5.43 -10.44 7.02
CA GLN A 126 -6.74 -10.04 6.55
C GLN A 126 -6.65 -9.32 5.20
N ILE A 127 -5.65 -8.46 5.04
CA ILE A 127 -5.41 -7.74 3.79
C ILE A 127 -5.11 -8.73 2.67
N PHE A 128 -4.27 -9.73 2.93
CA PHE A 128 -3.94 -10.74 1.94
C PHE A 128 -5.18 -11.50 1.47
N GLU A 129 -6.00 -11.96 2.41
CA GLU A 129 -7.24 -12.69 2.09
C GLU A 129 -8.20 -11.83 1.28
N TYR A 130 -8.33 -10.56 1.66
CA TYR A 130 -9.20 -9.63 0.95
C TYR A 130 -8.74 -9.43 -0.49
N ILE A 131 -7.45 -9.17 -0.71
CA ILE A 131 -6.90 -8.98 -2.05
C ILE A 131 -7.10 -10.23 -2.90
N CYS A 132 -6.88 -11.40 -2.32
CA CYS A 132 -7.15 -12.66 -3.02
C CYS A 132 -8.62 -12.80 -3.44
N SER A 133 -9.54 -12.27 -2.64
CA SER A 133 -10.97 -12.33 -2.92
C SER A 133 -11.41 -11.41 -4.07
N LEU A 134 -10.57 -10.46 -4.45
CA LEU A 134 -10.87 -9.54 -5.56
C LEU A 134 -10.70 -10.21 -6.93
N LYS A 135 -10.13 -11.37 -6.97
CA LYS A 135 -9.87 -12.09 -8.22
C LYS A 135 -11.05 -12.87 -8.75
#